data_ee0e8d4d4228149b55dee9d8d1dbf9b6
#
_entry.id   ee0e8d4d4228149b55dee9d8d1dbf9b6
#
_cell.length_a   1.000
_cell.length_b   1.000
_cell.length_c   1.000
_cell.angle_alpha   90.00
_cell.angle_beta   90.00
_cell.angle_gamma   90.00
#
_symmetry.space_group_name_H-M   'P 1'
#
loop_
_entity.id
_entity.type
_entity.pdbx_description
1 polymer ?
#
loop_
_entity_poly.entity_id
_entity_poly.type
_entity_poly.pdbx_seq_one_letter_code
_entity_poly.pdbx_strand_id
1 'polypeptide(L)'
;MVKKKIGVASLAIVMAAGTLLAQTADRYAFPFSRSQLRNGLQVILAQDEALPVVSVAVAYRVGSIHEPPGKSGLAYLMEHMMFSGSADVPPQQHFNNINRVGGNLNARASEDMSIFYQTVPSNQLALILWMESDRMRYLEINEDSLEQTRKELLDVMRQRKSADPYQENQFSFDQLLYMDFPYSHSLLGSEDDLRNLTLDDVKNFYATYYVPNNAVLCISGNFNKARVKELIARYFETIPRGKDPGFVPEPFKYTKKQVIKTEENPLALAPAFYMGFRLSLFAPNDLYSLTILDYILMRGRSSRMMRRLLNPDNKIAYQLDAGIERRRNRFAYKIFVVANNPFWINQCQSAVFSELDKLKSAYPSEAELSKAKNMFRRNYLDRIATTQDKAVFLCEEYFALPNLDELPLELEKYMKVTNTDVVTVVHRYFTIDNSLILNVRTK
;
A
#
# COMPACT_ATOMS: atom_id res chain seq x y z
N MET A 1 -30.84 19.00 52.31
CA MET A 1 -31.00 19.44 50.89
C MET A 1 -29.72 19.54 50.09
N VAL A 2 -28.64 18.80 50.42
CA VAL A 2 -27.33 18.91 49.73
C VAL A 2 -26.99 17.67 48.85
N LYS A 3 -27.67 16.53 49.03
CA LYS A 3 -27.36 15.27 48.28
C LYS A 3 -27.96 15.17 46.87
N LYS A 4 -28.89 16.08 46.44
CA LYS A 4 -29.51 16.00 45.10
C LYS A 4 -28.80 16.82 44.00
N LYS A 5 -27.85 17.72 44.36
CA LYS A 5 -27.16 18.55 43.35
C LYS A 5 -25.89 17.92 42.75
N ILE A 6 -25.30 16.94 43.41
CA ILE A 6 -24.05 16.30 42.92
C ILE A 6 -24.36 15.30 41.78
N GLY A 7 -25.53 14.66 41.79
CA GLY A 7 -25.88 13.69 40.75
C GLY A 7 -26.17 14.31 39.36
N VAL A 8 -26.70 15.55 39.33
CA VAL A 8 -27.05 16.21 38.07
C VAL A 8 -25.82 16.78 37.37
N ALA A 9 -24.84 17.29 38.15
CA ALA A 9 -23.59 17.81 37.56
C ALA A 9 -22.72 16.70 36.96
N SER A 10 -22.66 15.52 37.61
CA SER A 10 -21.90 14.36 37.08
C SER A 10 -22.53 13.75 35.82
N LEU A 11 -23.87 13.76 35.73
CA LEU A 11 -24.57 13.26 34.53
C LEU A 11 -24.45 14.23 33.36
N ALA A 12 -24.42 15.54 33.61
CA ALA A 12 -24.22 16.57 32.58
C ALA A 12 -22.78 16.55 32.01
N ILE A 13 -21.76 16.27 32.83
CA ILE A 13 -20.38 16.17 32.39
C ILE A 13 -20.16 14.89 31.55
N VAL A 14 -20.79 13.78 31.90
CA VAL A 14 -20.71 12.53 31.11
C VAL A 14 -21.45 12.67 29.77
N MET A 15 -22.60 13.36 29.75
CA MET A 15 -23.30 13.64 28.47
C MET A 15 -22.55 14.65 27.60
N ALA A 16 -21.95 15.70 28.18
CA ALA A 16 -21.13 16.64 27.42
C ALA A 16 -19.86 16.03 26.88
N ALA A 17 -19.21 15.13 27.62
CA ALA A 17 -18.06 14.38 27.14
C ALA A 17 -18.44 13.36 26.03
N GLY A 18 -19.60 12.71 26.15
CA GLY A 18 -20.13 11.81 25.12
C GLY A 18 -20.49 12.54 23.82
N THR A 19 -21.07 13.73 23.90
CA THR A 19 -21.38 14.55 22.71
C THR A 19 -20.14 15.18 22.09
N LEU A 20 -19.11 15.54 22.87
CA LEU A 20 -17.83 16.00 22.33
C LEU A 20 -17.06 14.87 21.60
N LEU A 21 -17.09 13.65 22.12
CA LEU A 21 -16.48 12.48 21.49
C LEU A 21 -17.23 12.07 20.21
N ALA A 22 -18.56 12.14 20.21
CA ALA A 22 -19.37 11.90 19.01
C ALA A 22 -19.13 12.97 17.92
N GLN A 23 -18.98 14.25 18.31
CA GLN A 23 -18.66 15.33 17.35
C GLN A 23 -17.25 15.26 16.77
N THR A 24 -16.28 14.62 17.44
CA THR A 24 -14.92 14.45 16.90
C THR A 24 -14.84 13.26 15.97
N ALA A 25 -15.58 12.18 16.21
CA ALA A 25 -15.64 11.01 15.31
C ALA A 25 -16.31 11.37 13.96
N ASP A 26 -17.34 12.18 13.98
CA ASP A 26 -18.09 12.62 12.78
C ASP A 26 -17.27 13.57 11.87
N ARG A 27 -16.25 14.22 12.40
CA ARG A 27 -15.48 15.26 11.69
C ARG A 27 -14.54 14.72 10.60
N TYR A 28 -14.20 13.45 10.65
CA TYR A 28 -13.26 12.79 9.71
C TYR A 28 -13.88 11.58 8.99
N ALA A 29 -15.13 11.25 9.32
CA ALA A 29 -15.87 10.20 8.65
C ALA A 29 -16.37 10.70 7.29
N PHE A 30 -16.01 10.00 6.22
CA PHE A 30 -16.67 10.19 4.93
C PHE A 30 -17.66 9.03 4.72
N PRO A 31 -18.94 9.35 4.43
CA PRO A 31 -19.95 8.31 4.27
C PRO A 31 -19.73 7.52 2.97
N PHE A 32 -19.81 6.21 3.08
CA PHE A 32 -19.85 5.33 1.92
C PHE A 32 -20.93 4.24 2.11
N SER A 33 -21.34 3.62 1.02
CA SER A 33 -22.25 2.46 1.05
C SER A 33 -21.62 1.30 0.29
N ARG A 34 -21.90 0.07 0.74
CA ARG A 34 -21.43 -1.16 0.10
C ARG A 34 -22.60 -1.97 -0.42
N SER A 35 -22.38 -2.66 -1.51
CA SER A 35 -23.27 -3.69 -2.06
C SER A 35 -22.45 -4.71 -2.84
N GLN A 36 -23.06 -5.86 -3.10
CA GLN A 36 -22.45 -6.90 -3.93
C GLN A 36 -23.41 -7.26 -5.06
N LEU A 37 -22.88 -7.36 -6.28
CA LEU A 37 -23.62 -7.86 -7.42
C LEU A 37 -23.75 -9.39 -7.37
N ARG A 38 -24.69 -9.96 -8.13
CA ARG A 38 -24.91 -11.42 -8.20
C ARG A 38 -23.68 -12.19 -8.66
N ASN A 39 -22.85 -11.59 -9.51
CA ASN A 39 -21.60 -12.18 -9.98
C ASN A 39 -20.44 -12.08 -8.98
N GLY A 40 -20.68 -11.48 -7.82
CA GLY A 40 -19.70 -11.38 -6.73
C GLY A 40 -18.91 -10.07 -6.70
N LEU A 41 -19.04 -9.18 -7.71
CA LEU A 41 -18.38 -7.88 -7.71
C LEU A 41 -18.82 -7.05 -6.50
N GLN A 42 -17.84 -6.60 -5.72
CA GLN A 42 -18.08 -5.67 -4.63
C GLN A 42 -18.18 -4.25 -5.17
N VAL A 43 -19.13 -3.48 -4.67
CA VAL A 43 -19.37 -2.10 -5.08
C VAL A 43 -19.34 -1.18 -3.86
N ILE A 44 -18.51 -0.15 -3.92
CA ILE A 44 -18.42 0.90 -2.89
C ILE A 44 -18.78 2.23 -3.53
N LEU A 45 -19.72 2.96 -2.93
CA LEU A 45 -20.15 4.28 -3.38
C LEU A 45 -19.90 5.32 -2.29
N ALA A 46 -19.02 6.28 -2.55
CA ALA A 46 -18.68 7.41 -1.68
C ALA A 46 -19.07 8.71 -2.38
N GLN A 47 -20.31 9.16 -2.18
CA GLN A 47 -20.83 10.38 -2.79
C GLN A 47 -20.19 11.62 -2.17
N ASP A 48 -19.73 12.53 -3.03
CA ASP A 48 -19.14 13.82 -2.66
C ASP A 48 -19.49 14.85 -3.75
N GLU A 49 -20.33 15.79 -3.44
CA GLU A 49 -20.87 16.78 -4.38
C GLU A 49 -20.05 18.08 -4.44
N ALA A 50 -18.92 18.14 -3.72
CA ALA A 50 -18.12 19.35 -3.61
C ALA A 50 -17.57 19.86 -4.95
N LEU A 51 -17.24 18.93 -5.86
CA LEU A 51 -16.73 19.26 -7.20
C LEU A 51 -17.48 18.45 -8.26
N PRO A 52 -17.64 18.97 -9.50
CA PRO A 52 -18.33 18.30 -10.59
C PRO A 52 -17.46 17.23 -11.28
N VAL A 53 -16.79 16.41 -10.48
CA VAL A 53 -15.93 15.30 -10.92
C VAL A 53 -16.30 13.99 -10.23
N VAL A 54 -15.97 12.90 -10.88
CA VAL A 54 -16.15 11.55 -10.36
C VAL A 54 -14.92 10.71 -10.64
N SER A 55 -14.52 9.93 -9.66
CA SER A 55 -13.42 8.97 -9.75
C SER A 55 -13.95 7.56 -9.64
N VAL A 56 -13.45 6.69 -10.49
CA VAL A 56 -13.75 5.26 -10.48
C VAL A 56 -12.45 4.51 -10.28
N ALA A 57 -12.42 3.60 -9.32
CA ALA A 57 -11.32 2.67 -9.10
C ALA A 57 -11.83 1.23 -9.17
N VAL A 58 -11.15 0.39 -9.92
CA VAL A 58 -11.36 -1.06 -9.95
C VAL A 58 -10.10 -1.73 -9.45
N ALA A 59 -10.19 -2.43 -8.33
CA ALA A 59 -9.07 -3.17 -7.79
C ALA A 59 -9.36 -4.68 -7.80
N TYR A 60 -8.36 -5.44 -8.20
CA TYR A 60 -8.38 -6.90 -8.21
C TYR A 60 -7.43 -7.41 -7.13
N ARG A 61 -7.85 -8.44 -6.39
CA ARG A 61 -7.00 -9.10 -5.39
C ARG A 61 -6.00 -10.02 -6.08
N VAL A 62 -5.08 -9.41 -6.84
CA VAL A 62 -4.03 -10.10 -7.57
C VAL A 62 -2.80 -9.22 -7.70
N GLY A 63 -1.64 -9.81 -7.48
CA GLY A 63 -0.33 -9.18 -7.62
C GLY A 63 0.75 -10.23 -7.73
N SER A 64 2.01 -9.85 -7.56
CA SER A 64 3.15 -10.75 -7.80
C SER A 64 3.17 -12.01 -6.91
N ILE A 65 2.50 -12.00 -5.74
CA ILE A 65 2.40 -13.21 -4.91
C ILE A 65 1.65 -14.37 -5.58
N HIS A 66 0.88 -14.08 -6.61
CA HIS A 66 0.10 -15.08 -7.36
C HIS A 66 0.86 -15.64 -8.57
N GLU A 67 2.08 -15.16 -8.78
CA GLU A 67 2.94 -15.61 -9.87
C GLU A 67 3.56 -16.98 -9.55
N PRO A 68 3.47 -17.95 -10.46
CA PRO A 68 4.19 -19.22 -10.28
C PRO A 68 5.71 -19.02 -10.39
N PRO A 69 6.54 -19.88 -9.76
CA PRO A 69 7.97 -19.90 -10.00
C PRO A 69 8.31 -20.00 -11.50
N GLY A 70 9.25 -19.18 -11.98
CA GLY A 70 9.62 -19.10 -13.39
C GLY A 70 8.66 -18.24 -14.24
N LYS A 71 7.73 -17.51 -13.61
CA LYS A 71 6.77 -16.61 -14.26
C LYS A 71 6.70 -15.25 -13.57
N SER A 72 7.79 -14.83 -12.95
CA SER A 72 7.83 -13.53 -12.25
C SER A 72 7.70 -12.35 -13.23
N GLY A 73 7.00 -11.30 -12.79
CA GLY A 73 6.67 -10.14 -13.61
C GLY A 73 5.33 -10.23 -14.35
N LEU A 74 4.62 -11.37 -14.25
CA LEU A 74 3.34 -11.57 -14.91
C LEU A 74 2.25 -10.60 -14.43
N ALA A 75 2.18 -10.28 -13.15
CA ALA A 75 1.23 -9.32 -12.60
C ALA A 75 1.50 -7.89 -13.11
N TYR A 76 2.77 -7.51 -13.21
CA TYR A 76 3.16 -6.21 -13.75
C TYR A 76 2.95 -6.13 -15.27
N LEU A 77 3.20 -7.22 -16.00
CA LEU A 77 2.86 -7.33 -17.42
C LEU A 77 1.35 -7.15 -17.63
N MET A 78 0.54 -7.81 -16.80
CA MET A 78 -0.92 -7.66 -16.87
C MET A 78 -1.41 -6.25 -16.59
N GLU A 79 -0.78 -5.48 -15.69
CA GLU A 79 -1.11 -4.08 -15.46
C GLU A 79 -1.04 -3.27 -16.76
N HIS A 80 0.01 -3.47 -17.56
CA HIS A 80 0.19 -2.82 -18.86
C HIS A 80 -0.79 -3.37 -19.90
N MET A 81 -0.96 -4.69 -19.98
CA MET A 81 -1.87 -5.30 -20.95
C MET A 81 -3.33 -4.94 -20.73
N MET A 82 -3.74 -4.53 -19.54
CA MET A 82 -5.09 -4.01 -19.29
C MET A 82 -5.42 -2.73 -20.10
N PHE A 83 -4.44 -2.12 -20.75
CA PHE A 83 -4.61 -0.98 -21.66
C PHE A 83 -4.33 -1.32 -23.12
N SER A 84 -4.06 -2.59 -23.45
CA SER A 84 -3.75 -3.03 -24.81
C SER A 84 -4.97 -3.11 -25.73
N GLY A 85 -6.17 -2.89 -25.19
CA GLY A 85 -7.43 -2.95 -25.92
C GLY A 85 -8.38 -3.99 -25.36
N SER A 86 -9.64 -3.86 -25.74
CA SER A 86 -10.74 -4.78 -25.42
C SER A 86 -11.72 -4.83 -26.58
N ALA A 87 -12.78 -5.63 -26.49
CA ALA A 87 -13.69 -5.87 -27.63
C ALA A 87 -14.22 -4.59 -28.26
N ASP A 88 -14.64 -3.61 -27.44
CA ASP A 88 -15.25 -2.36 -27.89
C ASP A 88 -14.31 -1.14 -27.79
N VAL A 89 -13.14 -1.29 -27.14
CA VAL A 89 -12.16 -0.21 -26.93
C VAL A 89 -10.81 -0.61 -27.52
N PRO A 90 -10.50 -0.18 -28.74
CA PRO A 90 -9.22 -0.49 -29.39
C PRO A 90 -7.99 -0.05 -28.59
N PRO A 91 -6.80 -0.59 -28.89
CA PRO A 91 -5.55 -0.20 -28.26
C PRO A 91 -5.36 1.34 -28.21
N GLN A 92 -4.87 1.86 -27.10
CA GLN A 92 -4.67 3.28 -26.80
C GLN A 92 -5.96 4.13 -26.69
N GLN A 93 -7.11 3.65 -27.16
CA GLN A 93 -8.37 4.42 -27.07
C GLN A 93 -8.83 4.65 -25.64
N HIS A 94 -8.46 3.79 -24.70
CA HIS A 94 -8.76 4.02 -23.29
C HIS A 94 -8.15 5.36 -22.79
N PHE A 95 -6.85 5.57 -23.03
CA PHE A 95 -6.16 6.83 -22.72
C PHE A 95 -6.75 8.01 -23.50
N ASN A 96 -6.95 7.85 -24.80
CA ASN A 96 -7.48 8.91 -25.67
C ASN A 96 -8.88 9.35 -25.24
N ASN A 97 -9.76 8.43 -24.88
CA ASN A 97 -11.12 8.73 -24.45
C ASN A 97 -11.13 9.53 -23.14
N ILE A 98 -10.31 9.14 -22.18
CA ILE A 98 -10.20 9.84 -20.90
C ILE A 98 -9.59 11.24 -21.09
N ASN A 99 -8.49 11.35 -21.83
CA ASN A 99 -7.85 12.63 -22.09
C ASN A 99 -8.77 13.61 -22.86
N ARG A 100 -9.53 13.11 -23.85
CA ARG A 100 -10.47 13.93 -24.65
C ARG A 100 -11.57 14.57 -23.79
N VAL A 101 -11.99 13.93 -22.72
CA VAL A 101 -13.00 14.48 -21.80
C VAL A 101 -12.38 15.29 -20.64
N GLY A 102 -11.07 15.52 -20.66
CA GLY A 102 -10.36 16.27 -19.61
C GLY A 102 -10.14 15.48 -18.34
N GLY A 103 -10.14 14.16 -18.43
CA GLY A 103 -9.87 13.27 -17.31
C GLY A 103 -8.40 12.89 -17.18
N ASN A 104 -8.11 12.12 -16.15
CA ASN A 104 -6.84 11.45 -15.96
C ASN A 104 -7.08 9.97 -15.59
N LEU A 105 -6.08 9.13 -15.82
CA LEU A 105 -6.11 7.72 -15.45
C LEU A 105 -4.71 7.24 -15.05
N ASN A 106 -4.68 6.22 -14.21
CA ASN A 106 -3.46 5.54 -13.83
C ASN A 106 -3.77 4.09 -13.39
N ALA A 107 -2.71 3.31 -13.23
CA ALA A 107 -2.78 1.96 -12.66
C ALA A 107 -1.59 1.73 -11.72
N ARG A 108 -1.72 0.73 -10.88
CA ARG A 108 -0.64 0.28 -9.99
C ARG A 108 -0.81 -1.19 -9.67
N ALA A 109 0.21 -1.99 -9.96
CA ALA A 109 0.35 -3.32 -9.39
C ALA A 109 1.19 -3.26 -8.10
N SER A 110 0.91 -4.17 -7.21
CA SER A 110 1.69 -4.45 -6.01
C SER A 110 1.80 -5.97 -5.82
N GLU A 111 2.37 -6.39 -4.72
CA GLU A 111 2.47 -7.82 -4.43
C GLU A 111 1.09 -8.48 -4.24
N ASP A 112 0.13 -7.77 -3.66
CA ASP A 112 -1.18 -8.32 -3.26
C ASP A 112 -2.36 -7.83 -4.09
N MET A 113 -2.21 -6.74 -4.85
CA MET A 113 -3.32 -6.05 -5.50
C MET A 113 -2.87 -5.34 -6.78
N SER A 114 -3.73 -5.38 -7.81
CA SER A 114 -3.66 -4.51 -8.98
C SER A 114 -4.87 -3.58 -8.98
N ILE A 115 -4.65 -2.28 -9.14
CA ILE A 115 -5.69 -1.25 -9.12
C ILE A 115 -5.60 -0.33 -10.33
N PHE A 116 -6.74 -0.07 -10.94
CA PHE A 116 -6.92 0.82 -12.09
C PHE A 116 -7.88 1.93 -11.68
N TYR A 117 -7.50 3.17 -11.88
CA TYR A 117 -8.32 4.28 -11.42
C TYR A 117 -8.26 5.48 -12.37
N GLN A 118 -9.36 6.19 -12.45
CA GLN A 118 -9.52 7.31 -13.36
C GLN A 118 -10.51 8.32 -12.81
N THR A 119 -10.30 9.59 -13.16
CA THR A 119 -11.13 10.72 -12.77
C THR A 119 -11.56 11.48 -14.00
N VAL A 120 -12.84 11.79 -14.10
CA VAL A 120 -13.44 12.57 -15.19
C VAL A 120 -14.49 13.54 -14.67
N PRO A 121 -14.94 14.51 -15.50
CA PRO A 121 -16.17 15.25 -15.22
C PRO A 121 -17.37 14.31 -14.98
N SER A 122 -18.23 14.63 -14.01
CA SER A 122 -19.30 13.76 -13.52
C SER A 122 -20.27 13.25 -14.63
N ASN A 123 -20.48 14.04 -15.69
CA ASN A 123 -21.30 13.68 -16.83
C ASN A 123 -20.69 12.58 -17.72
N GLN A 124 -19.41 12.20 -17.48
CA GLN A 124 -18.69 11.17 -18.23
C GLN A 124 -18.62 9.82 -17.49
N LEU A 125 -19.29 9.69 -16.34
CA LEU A 125 -19.26 8.46 -15.55
C LEU A 125 -19.66 7.22 -16.34
N ALA A 126 -20.66 7.34 -17.21
CA ALA A 126 -21.11 6.21 -18.05
C ALA A 126 -20.00 5.72 -18.99
N LEU A 127 -19.18 6.62 -19.53
CA LEU A 127 -18.04 6.28 -20.38
C LEU A 127 -17.03 5.40 -19.63
N ILE A 128 -16.65 5.82 -18.41
CA ILE A 128 -15.69 5.05 -17.62
C ILE A 128 -16.25 3.67 -17.26
N LEU A 129 -17.48 3.60 -16.75
CA LEU A 129 -18.07 2.32 -16.35
C LEU A 129 -18.20 1.36 -17.53
N TRP A 130 -18.50 1.86 -18.72
CA TRP A 130 -18.50 1.05 -19.93
C TRP A 130 -17.09 0.51 -20.25
N MET A 131 -16.07 1.35 -20.31
CA MET A 131 -14.69 0.93 -20.60
C MET A 131 -14.13 -0.07 -19.56
N GLU A 132 -14.40 0.17 -18.26
CA GLU A 132 -14.01 -0.75 -17.20
C GLU A 132 -14.69 -2.12 -17.31
N SER A 133 -15.97 -2.13 -17.63
CA SER A 133 -16.72 -3.37 -17.79
C SER A 133 -16.30 -4.14 -19.04
N ASP A 134 -15.95 -3.44 -20.11
CA ASP A 134 -15.49 -4.06 -21.36
C ASP A 134 -14.15 -4.75 -21.16
N ARG A 135 -13.16 -4.09 -20.59
CA ARG A 135 -11.87 -4.74 -20.31
C ARG A 135 -11.91 -5.82 -19.22
N MET A 136 -12.87 -5.77 -18.29
CA MET A 136 -13.08 -6.84 -17.32
C MET A 136 -13.66 -8.10 -17.99
N ARG A 137 -14.41 -7.94 -19.07
CA ARG A 137 -15.08 -9.02 -19.78
C ARG A 137 -14.31 -9.57 -20.97
N TYR A 138 -13.69 -8.70 -21.75
CA TYR A 138 -13.19 -8.98 -23.09
C TYR A 138 -11.85 -8.30 -23.38
N LEU A 139 -10.89 -8.40 -22.43
CA LEU A 139 -9.55 -7.90 -22.70
C LEU A 139 -8.94 -8.59 -23.91
N GLU A 140 -8.36 -7.83 -24.83
CA GLU A 140 -7.72 -8.38 -26.01
C GLU A 140 -6.29 -8.84 -25.69
N ILE A 141 -6.12 -10.16 -25.56
CA ILE A 141 -4.84 -10.80 -25.27
C ILE A 141 -4.43 -11.64 -26.47
N ASN A 142 -3.46 -11.12 -27.24
CA ASN A 142 -2.90 -11.77 -28.43
C ASN A 142 -1.37 -11.65 -28.43
N GLU A 143 -0.70 -12.34 -29.40
CA GLU A 143 0.75 -12.34 -29.49
C GLU A 143 1.33 -10.93 -29.70
N ASP A 144 0.72 -10.11 -30.53
CA ASP A 144 1.21 -8.77 -30.83
C ASP A 144 1.18 -7.88 -29.58
N SER A 145 0.09 -7.90 -28.82
CA SER A 145 -0.02 -7.13 -27.56
C SER A 145 0.95 -7.64 -26.49
N LEU A 146 1.17 -8.95 -26.42
CA LEU A 146 2.14 -9.55 -25.52
C LEU A 146 3.58 -9.13 -25.86
N GLU A 147 3.98 -9.24 -27.13
CA GLU A 147 5.33 -8.89 -27.56
C GLU A 147 5.62 -7.39 -27.40
N GLN A 148 4.64 -6.56 -27.73
CA GLN A 148 4.78 -5.11 -27.54
C GLN A 148 4.98 -4.80 -26.04
N THR A 149 4.11 -5.32 -25.18
CA THR A 149 4.19 -5.07 -23.73
C THR A 149 5.49 -5.63 -23.14
N ARG A 150 5.91 -6.84 -23.55
CA ARG A 150 7.18 -7.44 -23.15
C ARG A 150 8.37 -6.54 -23.46
N LYS A 151 8.43 -6.00 -24.67
CA LYS A 151 9.49 -5.07 -25.08
C LYS A 151 9.52 -3.82 -24.23
N GLU A 152 8.36 -3.20 -24.03
CA GLU A 152 8.23 -1.99 -23.17
C GLU A 152 8.72 -2.26 -21.76
N LEU A 153 8.35 -3.41 -21.15
CA LEU A 153 8.77 -3.76 -19.81
C LEU A 153 10.25 -4.08 -19.68
N LEU A 154 10.84 -4.75 -20.65
CA LEU A 154 12.28 -4.96 -20.68
C LEU A 154 13.05 -3.64 -20.75
N ASP A 155 12.54 -2.66 -21.47
CA ASP A 155 13.12 -1.31 -21.52
C ASP A 155 12.95 -0.58 -20.16
N VAL A 156 11.79 -0.69 -19.53
CA VAL A 156 11.55 -0.17 -18.16
C VAL A 156 12.51 -0.78 -17.14
N MET A 157 12.72 -2.11 -17.19
CA MET A 157 13.67 -2.80 -16.31
C MET A 157 15.09 -2.26 -16.47
N ARG A 158 15.56 -2.08 -17.71
CA ARG A 158 16.89 -1.52 -18.01
C ARG A 158 17.03 -0.09 -17.51
N GLN A 159 16.00 0.76 -17.73
CA GLN A 159 15.99 2.15 -17.26
C GLN A 159 16.03 2.21 -15.73
N ARG A 160 15.23 1.41 -15.04
CA ARG A 160 15.22 1.36 -13.56
C ARG A 160 16.56 0.90 -12.99
N LYS A 161 17.16 -0.13 -13.57
CA LYS A 161 18.49 -0.61 -13.16
C LYS A 161 19.56 0.47 -13.29
N SER A 162 19.44 1.34 -14.30
CA SER A 162 20.35 2.48 -14.50
C SER A 162 20.03 3.64 -13.54
N ALA A 163 18.78 3.83 -13.16
CA ALA A 163 18.33 4.93 -12.32
C ALA A 163 18.54 4.68 -10.82
N ASP A 164 18.40 3.43 -10.38
CA ASP A 164 18.59 3.03 -8.98
C ASP A 164 19.70 1.97 -8.86
N PRO A 165 20.92 2.38 -8.49
CA PRO A 165 22.05 1.46 -8.38
C PRO A 165 21.89 0.43 -7.24
N TYR A 166 20.95 0.63 -6.29
CA TYR A 166 20.73 -0.27 -5.16
C TYR A 166 19.56 -1.24 -5.35
N GLN A 167 18.89 -1.21 -6.50
CA GLN A 167 17.71 -2.03 -6.78
C GLN A 167 17.95 -3.53 -6.61
N GLU A 168 19.05 -4.05 -7.13
CA GLU A 168 19.41 -5.48 -7.01
C GLU A 168 19.66 -5.87 -5.54
N ASN A 169 20.28 -4.99 -4.78
CA ASN A 169 20.51 -5.23 -3.35
C ASN A 169 19.19 -5.19 -2.55
N GLN A 170 18.23 -4.37 -2.98
CA GLN A 170 16.89 -4.40 -2.39
C GLN A 170 16.23 -5.76 -2.59
N PHE A 171 16.33 -6.36 -3.78
CA PHE A 171 15.80 -7.70 -4.04
C PHE A 171 16.52 -8.77 -3.21
N SER A 172 17.85 -8.72 -3.15
CA SER A 172 18.62 -9.61 -2.28
C SER A 172 18.18 -9.49 -0.82
N PHE A 173 17.88 -8.27 -0.37
CA PHE A 173 17.39 -8.03 0.98
C PHE A 173 15.95 -8.56 1.18
N ASP A 174 15.06 -8.40 0.21
CA ASP A 174 13.70 -8.93 0.27
C ASP A 174 13.68 -10.46 0.31
N GLN A 175 14.60 -11.13 -0.42
CA GLN A 175 14.81 -12.57 -0.31
C GLN A 175 15.21 -13.01 1.10
N LEU A 176 16.07 -12.25 1.77
CA LEU A 176 16.45 -12.50 3.16
C LEU A 176 15.27 -12.28 4.11
N LEU A 177 14.50 -11.24 3.86
CA LEU A 177 13.43 -10.79 4.73
C LEU A 177 12.21 -11.71 4.67
N TYR A 178 11.81 -12.12 3.47
CA TYR A 178 10.58 -12.88 3.24
C TYR A 178 10.80 -14.37 3.03
N MET A 179 11.98 -14.80 2.61
CA MET A 179 12.47 -16.19 2.52
C MET A 179 11.74 -17.11 1.54
N ASP A 180 10.50 -16.85 1.16
CA ASP A 180 9.71 -17.67 0.26
C ASP A 180 9.36 -16.93 -1.04
N PHE A 181 9.22 -17.68 -2.11
CA PHE A 181 9.06 -17.15 -3.46
C PHE A 181 7.94 -16.13 -3.60
N PRO A 182 6.72 -16.30 -3.04
CA PRO A 182 5.65 -15.37 -3.29
C PRO A 182 5.95 -13.91 -2.94
N TYR A 183 6.84 -13.67 -1.95
CA TYR A 183 7.20 -12.31 -1.54
C TYR A 183 8.67 -11.96 -1.71
N SER A 184 9.49 -12.88 -2.19
CA SER A 184 10.95 -12.70 -2.29
C SER A 184 11.44 -12.42 -3.70
N HIS A 185 10.55 -12.18 -4.66
CA HIS A 185 10.90 -11.77 -6.01
C HIS A 185 10.41 -10.35 -6.31
N SER A 186 11.01 -9.74 -7.32
CA SER A 186 10.64 -8.40 -7.78
C SER A 186 9.24 -8.38 -8.37
N LEU A 187 8.49 -7.31 -8.13
CA LEU A 187 7.24 -7.02 -8.83
C LEU A 187 7.44 -6.94 -10.36
N LEU A 188 8.60 -6.43 -10.80
CA LEU A 188 8.97 -6.39 -12.22
C LEU A 188 9.32 -7.77 -12.79
N GLY A 189 9.56 -8.76 -11.92
CA GLY A 189 10.07 -10.06 -12.30
C GLY A 189 11.56 -10.06 -12.65
N SER A 190 12.01 -11.14 -13.31
CA SER A 190 13.31 -11.23 -13.94
C SER A 190 13.20 -11.07 -15.45
N GLU A 191 14.29 -10.63 -16.10
CA GLU A 191 14.31 -10.54 -17.58
C GLU A 191 14.08 -11.92 -18.22
N ASP A 192 14.64 -12.98 -17.62
CA ASP A 192 14.51 -14.35 -18.15
C ASP A 192 13.08 -14.85 -18.05
N ASP A 193 12.43 -14.67 -16.89
CA ASP A 193 11.02 -15.05 -16.73
C ASP A 193 10.14 -14.27 -17.71
N LEU A 194 10.32 -12.94 -17.80
CA LEU A 194 9.52 -12.09 -18.67
C LEU A 194 9.66 -12.48 -20.16
N ARG A 195 10.87 -12.89 -20.60
CA ARG A 195 11.10 -13.42 -21.98
C ARG A 195 10.40 -14.73 -22.23
N ASN A 196 10.24 -15.57 -21.20
CA ASN A 196 9.69 -16.93 -21.30
C ASN A 196 8.19 -17.01 -21.01
N LEU A 197 7.52 -15.87 -20.67
CA LEU A 197 6.07 -15.83 -20.52
C LEU A 197 5.40 -16.17 -21.86
N THR A 198 4.44 -17.08 -21.83
CA THR A 198 3.66 -17.48 -22.99
C THR A 198 2.30 -16.78 -23.02
N LEU A 199 1.68 -16.75 -24.17
CA LEU A 199 0.32 -16.22 -24.33
C LEU A 199 -0.68 -16.96 -23.41
N ASP A 200 -0.51 -18.26 -23.24
CA ASP A 200 -1.35 -19.08 -22.37
C ASP A 200 -1.16 -18.72 -20.89
N ASP A 201 0.07 -18.41 -20.46
CA ASP A 201 0.32 -17.93 -19.09
C ASP A 201 -0.50 -16.65 -18.80
N VAL A 202 -0.46 -15.70 -19.73
CA VAL A 202 -1.15 -14.42 -19.61
C VAL A 202 -2.68 -14.61 -19.62
N LYS A 203 -3.20 -15.40 -20.57
CA LYS A 203 -4.64 -15.71 -20.67
C LYS A 203 -5.16 -16.42 -19.42
N ASN A 204 -4.42 -17.39 -18.91
CA ASN A 204 -4.78 -18.14 -17.70
C ASN A 204 -4.76 -17.24 -16.47
N PHE A 205 -3.79 -16.35 -16.37
CA PHE A 205 -3.68 -15.40 -15.25
C PHE A 205 -4.85 -14.40 -15.28
N TYR A 206 -5.16 -13.83 -16.45
CA TYR A 206 -6.32 -12.95 -16.61
C TYR A 206 -7.62 -13.68 -16.25
N ALA A 207 -7.89 -14.84 -16.86
CA ALA A 207 -9.11 -15.60 -16.63
C ALA A 207 -9.30 -16.06 -15.18
N THR A 208 -8.19 -16.22 -14.44
CA THR A 208 -8.23 -16.66 -13.05
C THR A 208 -8.49 -15.49 -12.10
N TYR A 209 -7.83 -14.37 -12.30
CA TYR A 209 -7.76 -13.33 -11.29
C TYR A 209 -8.52 -12.03 -11.62
N TYR A 210 -8.71 -11.71 -12.92
CA TYR A 210 -9.38 -10.48 -13.34
C TYR A 210 -10.87 -10.67 -13.55
N VAL A 211 -11.52 -11.20 -12.53
CA VAL A 211 -12.93 -11.61 -12.52
C VAL A 211 -13.74 -10.83 -11.49
N PRO A 212 -15.07 -10.65 -11.69
CA PRO A 212 -15.90 -9.85 -10.80
C PRO A 212 -15.82 -10.24 -9.32
N ASN A 213 -15.84 -11.54 -9.02
CA ASN A 213 -15.82 -12.03 -7.65
C ASN A 213 -14.44 -11.93 -6.96
N ASN A 214 -13.41 -11.48 -7.67
CA ASN A 214 -12.10 -11.16 -7.15
C ASN A 214 -11.82 -9.65 -7.18
N ALA A 215 -12.83 -8.82 -7.45
CA ALA A 215 -12.70 -7.39 -7.68
C ALA A 215 -13.57 -6.55 -6.74
N VAL A 216 -13.16 -5.31 -6.55
CA VAL A 216 -13.95 -4.24 -5.94
C VAL A 216 -13.99 -3.03 -6.88
N LEU A 217 -15.19 -2.53 -7.15
CA LEU A 217 -15.45 -1.29 -7.88
C LEU A 217 -15.80 -0.20 -6.86
N CYS A 218 -14.99 0.85 -6.80
CA CYS A 218 -15.26 2.02 -5.98
C CYS A 218 -15.55 3.24 -6.85
N ILE A 219 -16.62 3.97 -6.54
CA ILE A 219 -16.99 5.23 -7.19
C ILE A 219 -17.06 6.32 -6.13
N SER A 220 -16.24 7.37 -6.30
CA SER A 220 -16.19 8.51 -5.38
C SER A 220 -16.37 9.81 -6.14
N GLY A 221 -17.16 10.74 -5.60
CA GLY A 221 -17.37 12.07 -6.19
C GLY A 221 -18.84 12.41 -6.44
N ASN A 222 -19.08 13.29 -7.41
CA ASN A 222 -20.41 13.81 -7.71
C ASN A 222 -21.16 12.89 -8.65
N PHE A 223 -22.18 12.20 -8.16
CA PHE A 223 -23.05 11.33 -8.94
C PHE A 223 -24.43 11.15 -8.33
N ASN A 224 -25.41 10.83 -9.15
CA ASN A 224 -26.74 10.42 -8.67
C ASN A 224 -26.73 8.92 -8.34
N LYS A 225 -27.02 8.55 -7.10
CA LYS A 225 -26.98 7.16 -6.61
C LYS A 225 -27.88 6.19 -7.38
N ALA A 226 -29.10 6.62 -7.76
CA ALA A 226 -30.02 5.78 -8.51
C ALA A 226 -29.46 5.50 -9.90
N ARG A 227 -28.98 6.55 -10.59
CA ARG A 227 -28.39 6.44 -11.92
C ARG A 227 -27.13 5.59 -11.94
N VAL A 228 -26.26 5.74 -10.93
CA VAL A 228 -25.04 4.92 -10.82
C VAL A 228 -25.38 3.43 -10.66
N LYS A 229 -26.36 3.10 -9.83
CA LYS A 229 -26.80 1.71 -9.66
C LYS A 229 -27.33 1.11 -10.96
N GLU A 230 -28.09 1.86 -11.75
CA GLU A 230 -28.55 1.43 -13.07
C GLU A 230 -27.38 1.17 -14.04
N LEU A 231 -26.40 2.08 -14.08
CA LEU A 231 -25.22 1.92 -14.93
C LEU A 231 -24.39 0.70 -14.53
N ILE A 232 -24.17 0.52 -13.22
CA ILE A 232 -23.43 -0.63 -12.69
C ILE A 232 -24.16 -1.94 -13.06
N ALA A 233 -25.46 -2.01 -12.83
CA ALA A 233 -26.24 -3.18 -13.19
C ALA A 233 -26.16 -3.45 -14.71
N ARG A 234 -26.33 -2.42 -15.53
CA ARG A 234 -26.26 -2.52 -16.99
C ARG A 234 -24.94 -3.07 -17.50
N TYR A 235 -23.82 -2.56 -16.97
CA TYR A 235 -22.51 -2.87 -17.51
C TYR A 235 -21.85 -4.09 -16.83
N PHE A 236 -22.03 -4.28 -15.53
CA PHE A 236 -21.26 -5.28 -14.78
C PHE A 236 -22.05 -6.54 -14.40
N GLU A 237 -23.40 -6.49 -14.20
CA GLU A 237 -24.14 -7.68 -13.76
C GLU A 237 -24.12 -8.84 -14.76
N THR A 238 -23.96 -8.54 -16.05
CA THR A 238 -23.90 -9.53 -17.12
C THR A 238 -22.53 -10.17 -17.31
N ILE A 239 -21.50 -9.68 -16.59
CA ILE A 239 -20.18 -10.31 -16.61
C ILE A 239 -20.26 -11.61 -15.79
N PRO A 240 -19.85 -12.76 -16.35
CA PRO A 240 -19.91 -14.02 -15.61
C PRO A 240 -19.06 -13.99 -14.33
N ARG A 241 -19.54 -14.66 -13.29
CA ARG A 241 -18.73 -14.95 -12.11
C ARG A 241 -17.59 -15.88 -12.52
N GLY A 242 -16.35 -15.55 -12.16
CA GLY A 242 -15.19 -16.42 -12.34
C GLY A 242 -15.11 -17.54 -11.28
N LYS A 243 -14.16 -18.43 -11.44
CA LYS A 243 -13.78 -19.36 -10.38
C LYS A 243 -13.22 -18.56 -9.21
N ASP A 244 -13.41 -19.05 -7.99
CA ASP A 244 -12.74 -18.46 -6.83
C ASP A 244 -11.25 -18.77 -6.93
N PRO A 245 -10.37 -17.77 -6.96
CA PRO A 245 -8.93 -18.02 -7.06
C PRO A 245 -8.35 -18.84 -5.91
N GLY A 246 -9.03 -18.88 -4.75
CA GLY A 246 -8.70 -19.79 -3.63
C GLY A 246 -7.34 -19.57 -2.98
N PHE A 247 -6.58 -18.57 -3.41
CA PHE A 247 -5.22 -18.34 -2.92
C PHE A 247 -5.21 -17.79 -1.49
N VAL A 248 -4.66 -18.56 -0.58
CA VAL A 248 -4.34 -18.14 0.79
C VAL A 248 -2.84 -18.34 1.00
N PRO A 249 -2.05 -17.28 1.18
CA PRO A 249 -0.63 -17.42 1.47
C PRO A 249 -0.45 -18.18 2.79
N GLU A 250 0.45 -19.17 2.80
CA GLU A 250 0.81 -19.91 4.01
C GLU A 250 1.28 -18.95 5.11
N PRO A 251 0.97 -19.25 6.39
CA PRO A 251 1.49 -18.48 7.50
C PRO A 251 3.03 -18.49 7.51
N PHE A 252 3.62 -17.32 7.66
CA PHE A 252 5.06 -17.19 7.71
C PHE A 252 5.62 -17.72 9.03
N LYS A 253 6.36 -18.80 8.95
CA LYS A 253 7.09 -19.37 10.08
C LYS A 253 8.56 -19.00 9.99
N TYR A 254 9.08 -18.27 10.95
CA TYR A 254 10.49 -17.95 11.03
C TYR A 254 11.00 -18.06 12.47
N THR A 255 12.27 -18.41 12.61
CA THR A 255 12.96 -18.34 13.88
C THR A 255 13.72 -17.03 13.95
N LYS A 256 13.60 -16.32 15.07
CA LYS A 256 14.41 -15.11 15.29
C LYS A 256 15.87 -15.51 15.36
N LYS A 257 16.63 -15.02 14.41
CA LYS A 257 18.09 -15.18 14.33
C LYS A 257 18.63 -13.98 13.57
N GLN A 258 19.60 -13.27 14.15
CA GLN A 258 20.28 -12.23 13.42
C GLN A 258 20.95 -12.79 12.18
N VAL A 259 20.78 -12.08 11.06
CA VAL A 259 21.46 -12.39 9.80
C VAL A 259 22.18 -11.14 9.34
N ILE A 260 23.48 -11.26 9.08
CA ILE A 260 24.28 -10.18 8.49
C ILE A 260 24.93 -10.74 7.24
N LYS A 261 24.66 -10.09 6.12
CA LYS A 261 25.29 -10.37 4.83
C LYS A 261 25.98 -9.13 4.30
N THR A 262 26.94 -9.33 3.41
CA THR A 262 27.60 -8.26 2.67
C THR A 262 27.64 -8.61 1.21
N GLU A 263 27.29 -7.69 0.36
CA GLU A 263 27.36 -7.75 -1.09
C GLU A 263 28.22 -6.62 -1.64
N GLU A 264 28.96 -6.91 -2.68
CA GLU A 264 29.66 -5.90 -3.48
C GLU A 264 28.76 -5.45 -4.61
N ASN A 265 28.63 -4.13 -4.78
CA ASN A 265 27.86 -3.55 -5.87
C ASN A 265 28.71 -2.51 -6.60
N PRO A 266 29.18 -2.85 -7.82
CA PRO A 266 30.01 -1.93 -8.60
C PRO A 266 29.25 -0.71 -9.12
N LEU A 267 27.92 -0.71 -9.10
CA LEU A 267 27.08 0.42 -9.51
C LEU A 267 26.77 1.35 -8.36
N ALA A 268 26.97 0.91 -7.11
CA ALA A 268 26.67 1.74 -5.92
C ALA A 268 27.61 2.94 -5.85
N LEU A 269 27.02 4.13 -5.76
CA LEU A 269 27.75 5.41 -5.67
C LEU A 269 28.39 5.63 -4.29
N ALA A 270 27.81 5.02 -3.27
CA ALA A 270 28.26 5.12 -1.89
C ALA A 270 27.89 3.83 -1.12
N PRO A 271 28.59 3.51 -0.02
CA PRO A 271 28.26 2.37 0.80
C PRO A 271 26.90 2.53 1.44
N ALA A 272 26.14 1.44 1.50
CA ALA A 272 24.79 1.45 2.03
C ALA A 272 24.51 0.21 2.88
N PHE A 273 23.40 0.20 3.60
CA PHE A 273 22.84 -1.02 4.18
C PHE A 273 21.32 -1.00 4.20
N TYR A 274 20.78 -2.18 4.11
CA TYR A 274 19.40 -2.48 4.46
C TYR A 274 19.37 -3.13 5.83
N MET A 275 18.41 -2.72 6.66
CA MET A 275 18.15 -3.35 7.95
C MET A 275 16.64 -3.64 8.04
N GLY A 276 16.29 -4.85 8.45
CA GLY A 276 14.89 -5.26 8.56
C GLY A 276 14.58 -5.99 9.85
N PHE A 277 13.33 -5.85 10.27
CA PHE A 277 12.77 -6.58 11.39
C PHE A 277 11.46 -7.22 10.93
N ARG A 278 11.35 -8.54 11.10
CA ARG A 278 10.10 -9.24 10.78
C ARG A 278 9.05 -8.94 11.85
N LEU A 279 7.86 -8.59 11.39
CA LEU A 279 6.75 -8.24 12.25
C LEU A 279 5.70 -9.35 12.17
N SER A 280 5.71 -10.28 13.10
CA SER A 280 4.62 -11.25 13.24
C SER A 280 3.50 -10.58 14.04
N LEU A 281 2.53 -10.01 13.34
CA LEU A 281 1.43 -9.29 13.96
C LEU A 281 0.44 -10.28 14.60
N PHE A 282 0.76 -10.76 15.80
CA PHE A 282 -0.16 -11.56 16.60
C PHE A 282 -1.21 -10.70 17.30
N ALA A 283 -0.92 -9.42 17.53
CA ALA A 283 -1.85 -8.49 18.12
C ALA A 283 -2.27 -7.43 17.08
N PRO A 284 -3.56 -7.34 16.70
CA PRO A 284 -4.05 -6.37 15.72
C PRO A 284 -3.66 -4.92 16.04
N ASN A 285 -3.59 -4.57 17.33
CA ASN A 285 -3.25 -3.22 17.78
C ASN A 285 -1.76 -2.88 17.62
N ASP A 286 -0.87 -3.85 17.42
CA ASP A 286 0.57 -3.60 17.26
C ASP A 286 0.85 -2.75 16.02
N LEU A 287 0.08 -2.90 14.94
CA LEU A 287 0.24 -2.10 13.74
C LEU A 287 0.05 -0.60 13.99
N TYR A 288 -0.91 -0.22 14.83
CA TYR A 288 -1.14 1.18 15.19
C TYR A 288 0.06 1.76 15.95
N SER A 289 0.58 1.01 16.92
CA SER A 289 1.74 1.40 17.71
C SER A 289 3.02 1.46 16.89
N LEU A 290 3.24 0.50 16.00
CA LEU A 290 4.36 0.46 15.07
C LEU A 290 4.31 1.64 14.09
N THR A 291 3.12 1.99 13.61
CA THR A 291 2.95 3.16 12.73
C THR A 291 3.31 4.45 13.45
N ILE A 292 2.83 4.66 14.67
CA ILE A 292 3.19 5.86 15.45
C ILE A 292 4.67 5.87 15.80
N LEU A 293 5.27 4.70 16.11
CA LEU A 293 6.72 4.56 16.30
C LEU A 293 7.51 5.00 15.05
N ASP A 294 7.07 4.62 13.83
CA ASP A 294 7.69 5.06 12.59
C ASP A 294 7.73 6.59 12.49
N TYR A 295 6.64 7.26 12.85
CA TYR A 295 6.60 8.73 12.88
C TYR A 295 7.53 9.35 13.92
N ILE A 296 7.73 8.73 15.07
CA ILE A 296 8.71 9.17 16.09
C ILE A 296 10.14 9.01 15.57
N LEU A 297 10.42 7.85 14.97
CA LEU A 297 11.78 7.50 14.55
C LEU A 297 12.20 8.17 13.24
N MET A 298 11.34 8.16 12.21
CA MET A 298 11.75 8.37 10.83
C MET A 298 11.07 9.55 10.14
N ARG A 299 9.85 9.98 10.57
CA ARG A 299 9.08 10.95 9.78
C ARG A 299 9.34 12.40 10.22
N GLY A 300 9.68 13.23 9.23
CA GLY A 300 9.93 14.66 9.41
C GLY A 300 11.32 14.98 9.94
N ARG A 301 11.80 16.20 9.65
CA ARG A 301 13.19 16.66 9.93
C ARG A 301 13.61 16.56 11.40
N SER A 302 12.68 16.61 12.34
CA SER A 302 12.95 16.51 13.77
C SER A 302 12.71 15.12 14.36
N SER A 303 12.52 14.08 13.53
CA SER A 303 12.49 12.70 14.00
C SER A 303 13.86 12.25 14.50
N ARG A 304 13.89 11.21 15.32
CA ARG A 304 15.14 10.79 16.00
C ARG A 304 16.23 10.42 15.02
N MET A 305 15.92 9.62 14.01
CA MET A 305 16.90 9.16 13.02
C MET A 305 17.33 10.26 12.06
N MET A 306 16.40 11.13 11.64
CA MET A 306 16.76 12.27 10.79
C MET A 306 17.77 13.19 11.49
N ARG A 307 17.55 13.50 12.76
CA ARG A 307 18.52 14.29 13.55
C ARG A 307 19.83 13.56 13.80
N ARG A 308 19.80 12.24 13.92
CA ARG A 308 20.99 11.45 14.23
C ARG A 308 21.88 11.20 13.02
N LEU A 309 21.29 10.94 11.86
CA LEU A 309 22.01 10.50 10.66
C LEU A 309 22.19 11.60 9.62
N LEU A 310 21.21 12.50 9.50
CA LEU A 310 21.11 13.48 8.43
C LEU A 310 21.21 14.95 8.93
N ASN A 311 21.61 15.17 10.20
CA ASN A 311 21.82 16.52 10.72
C ASN A 311 22.88 17.24 9.87
N PRO A 312 22.61 18.45 9.33
CA PRO A 312 23.56 19.20 8.52
C PRO A 312 24.93 19.39 9.16
N ASP A 313 24.97 19.57 10.50
CA ASP A 313 26.22 19.87 11.26
C ASP A 313 27.08 18.62 11.48
N ASN A 314 26.53 17.42 11.39
CA ASN A 314 27.24 16.16 11.61
C ASN A 314 26.63 15.02 10.80
N LYS A 315 26.58 15.20 9.50
CA LYS A 315 25.93 14.32 8.55
C LYS A 315 26.79 13.07 8.30
N ILE A 316 26.35 11.91 8.79
CA ILE A 316 27.04 10.64 8.58
C ILE A 316 26.41 9.77 7.48
N ALA A 317 25.20 10.13 7.01
CA ALA A 317 24.50 9.50 5.90
C ALA A 317 23.97 10.57 4.94
N TYR A 318 23.80 10.21 3.67
CA TYR A 318 23.15 11.12 2.75
C TYR A 318 21.64 10.81 2.56
N GLN A 319 21.24 9.52 2.69
CA GLN A 319 19.89 9.06 2.49
C GLN A 319 19.47 8.16 3.64
N LEU A 320 18.25 8.33 4.05
CA LEU A 320 17.55 7.46 5.00
C LEU A 320 16.13 7.28 4.49
N ASP A 321 15.74 6.04 4.26
CA ASP A 321 14.36 5.65 4.04
C ASP A 321 13.98 4.52 4.98
N ALA A 322 12.72 4.54 5.44
CA ALA A 322 12.23 3.49 6.32
C ALA A 322 10.70 3.44 6.32
N GLY A 323 10.17 2.30 6.70
CA GLY A 323 8.75 2.13 6.86
C GLY A 323 8.31 0.70 7.14
N ILE A 324 7.03 0.59 7.44
CA ILE A 324 6.35 -0.69 7.58
C ILE A 324 5.91 -1.12 6.19
N GLU A 325 6.43 -2.26 5.72
CA GLU A 325 5.86 -2.96 4.57
C GLU A 325 4.73 -3.86 5.04
N ARG A 326 3.54 -3.62 4.47
CA ARG A 326 2.35 -4.42 4.70
C ARG A 326 2.13 -5.31 3.49
N ARG A 327 2.38 -6.59 3.65
CA ARG A 327 2.02 -7.62 2.68
C ARG A 327 0.96 -8.51 3.35
N ARG A 328 -0.04 -8.94 2.66
CA ARG A 328 -1.28 -9.60 3.14
C ARG A 328 -1.22 -10.22 4.56
N ASN A 329 -0.30 -11.17 4.79
CA ASN A 329 -0.10 -11.84 6.08
C ASN A 329 1.35 -11.71 6.59
N ARG A 330 2.17 -10.84 6.01
CA ARG A 330 3.58 -10.65 6.33
C ARG A 330 3.90 -9.19 6.43
N PHE A 331 4.45 -8.83 7.54
CA PHE A 331 4.80 -7.45 7.82
C PHE A 331 6.29 -7.39 8.16
N ALA A 332 6.93 -6.34 7.72
CA ALA A 332 8.30 -6.06 8.06
C ALA A 332 8.49 -4.56 8.28
N TYR A 333 9.43 -4.21 9.13
CA TYR A 333 9.95 -2.85 9.20
C TYR A 333 11.28 -2.82 8.48
N LYS A 334 11.39 -2.01 7.44
CA LYS A 334 12.61 -1.86 6.63
C LYS A 334 13.23 -0.50 6.86
N ILE A 335 14.56 -0.46 6.88
CA ILE A 335 15.38 0.75 6.95
C ILE A 335 16.42 0.62 5.86
N PHE A 336 16.56 1.65 5.05
CA PHE A 336 17.63 1.79 4.06
C PHE A 336 18.43 3.04 4.35
N VAL A 337 19.75 2.92 4.41
CA VAL A 337 20.66 4.02 4.67
C VAL A 337 21.80 4.00 3.67
N VAL A 338 22.07 5.15 3.05
CA VAL A 338 23.29 5.39 2.27
C VAL A 338 24.23 6.25 3.10
N ALA A 339 25.36 5.69 3.50
CA ALA A 339 26.35 6.38 4.32
C ALA A 339 27.26 7.29 3.48
N ASN A 340 27.80 8.35 4.10
CA ASN A 340 28.68 9.29 3.39
C ASN A 340 30.02 8.66 2.95
N ASN A 341 30.49 7.65 3.68
CA ASN A 341 31.68 6.86 3.34
C ASN A 341 31.68 5.51 4.07
N PRO A 342 32.58 4.57 3.74
CA PRO A 342 32.62 3.24 4.35
C PRO A 342 32.80 3.22 5.86
N PHE A 343 33.52 4.18 6.43
CA PHE A 343 33.77 4.26 7.89
C PHE A 343 32.51 4.54 8.70
N TRP A 344 31.49 5.15 8.08
CA TRP A 344 30.25 5.50 8.76
C TRP A 344 29.20 4.38 8.83
N ILE A 345 29.35 3.27 8.06
CA ILE A 345 28.36 2.17 8.04
C ILE A 345 28.06 1.66 9.44
N ASN A 346 29.11 1.25 10.17
CA ASN A 346 28.94 0.71 11.52
C ASN A 346 28.35 1.74 12.48
N GLN A 347 28.70 3.03 12.33
CA GLN A 347 28.17 4.10 13.15
C GLN A 347 26.70 4.38 12.84
N CYS A 348 26.29 4.32 11.56
CA CYS A 348 24.90 4.43 11.17
C CYS A 348 24.06 3.27 11.73
N GLN A 349 24.55 2.03 11.65
CA GLN A 349 23.87 0.87 12.23
C GLN A 349 23.77 0.97 13.75
N SER A 350 24.86 1.36 14.41
CA SER A 350 24.88 1.56 15.86
C SER A 350 23.92 2.68 16.29
N ALA A 351 23.77 3.73 15.48
CA ALA A 351 22.82 4.81 15.74
C ALA A 351 21.37 4.30 15.71
N VAL A 352 21.02 3.41 14.75
CA VAL A 352 19.68 2.80 14.68
C VAL A 352 19.41 2.01 15.96
N PHE A 353 20.29 1.09 16.34
CA PHE A 353 20.11 0.29 17.55
C PHE A 353 20.08 1.15 18.82
N SER A 354 20.96 2.16 18.89
CA SER A 354 21.01 3.07 20.06
C SER A 354 19.70 3.84 20.25
N GLU A 355 19.07 4.34 19.18
CA GLU A 355 17.79 5.04 19.30
C GLU A 355 16.64 4.08 19.68
N LEU A 356 16.66 2.84 19.19
CA LEU A 356 15.73 1.80 19.59
C LEU A 356 15.91 1.41 21.07
N ASP A 357 17.15 1.28 21.54
CA ASP A 357 17.45 0.94 22.95
C ASP A 357 17.10 2.09 23.91
N LYS A 358 17.27 3.35 23.48
CA LYS A 358 16.76 4.50 24.25
C LYS A 358 15.25 4.43 24.43
N LEU A 359 14.50 4.00 23.41
CA LEU A 359 13.06 3.81 23.51
C LEU A 359 12.66 2.64 24.41
N LYS A 360 13.52 1.62 24.56
CA LYS A 360 13.29 0.54 25.53
C LYS A 360 13.50 0.99 26.97
N SER A 361 14.42 1.92 27.20
CA SER A 361 14.78 2.40 28.53
C SER A 361 14.02 3.65 29.00
N ALA A 362 13.49 4.44 28.07
CA ALA A 362 12.75 5.66 28.35
C ALA A 362 11.61 5.88 27.35
N TYR A 363 10.46 6.28 27.86
CA TYR A 363 9.31 6.61 27.03
C TYR A 363 9.59 7.78 26.08
N PRO A 364 8.97 7.82 24.88
CA PRO A 364 8.90 9.04 24.11
C PRO A 364 8.29 10.18 24.96
N SER A 365 8.73 11.40 24.75
CA SER A 365 8.07 12.53 25.41
C SER A 365 6.64 12.71 24.88
N GLU A 366 5.75 13.30 25.68
CA GLU A 366 4.38 13.62 25.25
C GLU A 366 4.38 14.53 24.00
N ALA A 367 5.36 15.40 23.86
CA ALA A 367 5.53 16.25 22.69
C ALA A 367 5.90 15.45 21.43
N GLU A 368 6.77 14.44 21.55
CA GLU A 368 7.12 13.54 20.44
C GLU A 368 5.92 12.70 20.02
N LEU A 369 5.19 12.10 20.98
CA LEU A 369 4.01 11.31 20.71
C LEU A 369 2.90 12.14 20.04
N SER A 370 2.60 13.31 20.60
CA SER A 370 1.58 14.23 20.04
C SER A 370 1.96 14.70 18.65
N LYS A 371 3.22 15.02 18.40
CA LYS A 371 3.72 15.37 17.08
C LYS A 371 3.54 14.21 16.09
N ALA A 372 3.95 13.00 16.45
CA ALA A 372 3.85 11.81 15.61
C ALA A 372 2.39 11.55 15.21
N LYS A 373 1.47 11.59 16.18
CA LYS A 373 0.02 11.44 15.93
C LYS A 373 -0.54 12.52 15.02
N ASN A 374 -0.16 13.79 15.21
CA ASN A 374 -0.63 14.89 14.37
C ASN A 374 -0.11 14.78 12.93
N MET A 375 1.15 14.36 12.75
CA MET A 375 1.71 14.11 11.42
C MET A 375 1.02 12.92 10.74
N PHE A 376 0.81 11.83 11.47
CA PHE A 376 0.05 10.68 10.95
C PHE A 376 -1.36 11.09 10.54
N ARG A 377 -2.08 11.80 11.41
CA ARG A 377 -3.44 12.29 11.11
C ARG A 377 -3.47 13.12 9.83
N ARG A 378 -2.52 14.03 9.65
CA ARG A 378 -2.42 14.81 8.42
C ARG A 378 -2.25 13.90 7.21
N ASN A 379 -1.27 13.00 7.23
CA ASN A 379 -1.01 12.10 6.11
C ASN A 379 -2.20 11.15 5.83
N TYR A 380 -2.92 10.74 6.88
CA TYR A 380 -4.14 9.94 6.73
C TYR A 380 -5.24 10.73 6.00
N LEU A 381 -5.43 12.01 6.37
CA LEU A 381 -6.40 12.88 5.72
C LEU A 381 -6.01 13.23 4.28
N ASP A 382 -4.71 13.41 4.02
CA ASP A 382 -4.20 13.64 2.66
C ASP A 382 -4.52 12.44 1.73
N ARG A 383 -4.55 11.18 2.25
CA ARG A 383 -4.96 9.99 1.49
C ARG A 383 -6.44 9.93 1.09
N ILE A 384 -7.26 10.80 1.60
CA ILE A 384 -8.70 10.89 1.31
C ILE A 384 -9.11 12.29 0.85
N ALA A 385 -8.14 13.13 0.46
CA ALA A 385 -8.38 14.54 0.17
C ALA A 385 -9.13 14.76 -1.15
N THR A 386 -8.84 13.97 -2.17
CA THR A 386 -9.52 14.04 -3.47
C THR A 386 -10.48 12.87 -3.68
N THR A 387 -11.36 12.99 -4.67
CA THR A 387 -12.27 11.89 -5.03
C THR A 387 -11.48 10.66 -5.51
N GLN A 388 -10.36 10.86 -6.21
CA GLN A 388 -9.48 9.79 -6.67
C GLN A 388 -8.79 9.10 -5.50
N ASP A 389 -8.16 9.87 -4.61
CA ASP A 389 -7.48 9.32 -3.44
C ASP A 389 -8.45 8.52 -2.57
N LYS A 390 -9.67 9.04 -2.40
CA LYS A 390 -10.76 8.38 -1.65
C LYS A 390 -11.18 7.06 -2.30
N ALA A 391 -11.31 7.01 -3.63
CA ALA A 391 -11.67 5.79 -4.35
C ALA A 391 -10.57 4.72 -4.24
N VAL A 392 -9.31 5.11 -4.41
CA VAL A 392 -8.15 4.23 -4.27
C VAL A 392 -8.02 3.72 -2.84
N PHE A 393 -8.10 4.62 -1.84
CA PHE A 393 -8.03 4.29 -0.43
C PHE A 393 -9.11 3.28 -0.01
N LEU A 394 -10.35 3.47 -0.44
CA LEU A 394 -11.44 2.53 -0.13
C LEU A 394 -11.21 1.14 -0.73
N CYS A 395 -10.61 1.04 -1.92
CA CYS A 395 -10.23 -0.24 -2.52
C CYS A 395 -9.10 -0.92 -1.73
N GLU A 396 -8.08 -0.16 -1.32
CA GLU A 396 -6.97 -0.67 -0.51
C GLU A 396 -7.45 -1.21 0.83
N GLU A 397 -8.25 -0.41 1.55
CA GLU A 397 -8.75 -0.78 2.88
C GLU A 397 -9.80 -1.92 2.80
N TYR A 398 -10.53 -2.05 1.69
CA TYR A 398 -11.41 -3.20 1.46
C TYR A 398 -10.65 -4.53 1.47
N PHE A 399 -9.44 -4.56 0.92
CA PHE A 399 -8.60 -5.76 0.93
C PHE A 399 -7.75 -5.91 2.20
N ALA A 400 -7.48 -4.81 2.91
CA ALA A 400 -6.60 -4.79 4.09
C ALA A 400 -7.36 -5.06 5.40
N LEU A 401 -8.57 -4.54 5.53
CA LEU A 401 -9.36 -4.66 6.76
C LEU A 401 -10.24 -5.92 6.74
N PRO A 402 -10.39 -6.59 7.89
CA PRO A 402 -11.36 -7.68 8.02
C PRO A 402 -12.80 -7.22 7.79
N ASN A 403 -13.11 -5.98 8.17
CA ASN A 403 -14.41 -5.35 8.01
C ASN A 403 -14.24 -3.88 7.66
N LEU A 404 -14.60 -3.51 6.42
CA LEU A 404 -14.50 -2.12 5.95
C LEU A 404 -15.45 -1.17 6.71
N ASP A 405 -16.53 -1.65 7.31
CA ASP A 405 -17.47 -0.80 8.07
C ASP A 405 -16.83 -0.20 9.33
N GLU A 406 -15.69 -0.75 9.78
CA GLU A 406 -14.89 -0.18 10.86
C GLU A 406 -13.96 0.96 10.42
N LEU A 407 -13.81 1.19 9.11
CA LEU A 407 -12.91 2.21 8.56
C LEU A 407 -13.10 3.61 9.16
N PRO A 408 -14.34 4.09 9.46
CA PRO A 408 -14.53 5.39 10.12
C PRO A 408 -13.87 5.49 11.50
N LEU A 409 -13.62 4.35 12.16
CA LEU A 409 -13.00 4.29 13.49
C LEU A 409 -11.47 4.08 13.43
N GLU A 410 -10.91 3.80 12.25
CA GLU A 410 -9.48 3.45 12.12
C GLU A 410 -8.57 4.58 12.59
N LEU A 411 -8.82 5.83 12.19
CA LEU A 411 -8.01 6.96 12.61
C LEU A 411 -7.96 7.10 14.15
N GLU A 412 -9.08 6.84 14.83
CA GLU A 412 -9.12 6.90 16.29
C GLU A 412 -8.22 5.87 16.95
N LYS A 413 -8.09 4.68 16.38
CA LYS A 413 -7.22 3.61 16.89
C LYS A 413 -5.76 4.10 16.96
N TYR A 414 -5.29 4.80 15.93
CA TYR A 414 -3.96 5.44 15.93
C TYR A 414 -3.86 6.58 16.97
N MET A 415 -4.91 7.37 17.12
CA MET A 415 -4.90 8.48 18.08
C MET A 415 -4.92 8.00 19.53
N LYS A 416 -5.40 6.78 19.80
CA LYS A 416 -5.42 6.16 21.14
C LYS A 416 -4.09 5.53 21.55
N VAL A 417 -3.13 5.35 20.65
CA VAL A 417 -1.79 4.78 20.97
C VAL A 417 -1.13 5.57 22.11
N THR A 418 -0.64 4.86 23.10
CA THR A 418 0.05 5.44 24.27
C THR A 418 1.58 5.28 24.16
N ASN A 419 2.31 5.98 25.00
CA ASN A 419 3.77 5.82 25.15
C ASN A 419 4.13 4.35 25.53
N THR A 420 3.32 3.72 26.37
CA THR A 420 3.50 2.31 26.76
C THR A 420 3.33 1.37 25.57
N ASP A 421 2.36 1.63 24.70
CA ASP A 421 2.14 0.80 23.49
C ASP A 421 3.34 0.90 22.55
N VAL A 422 3.88 2.10 22.36
CA VAL A 422 5.10 2.33 21.55
C VAL A 422 6.29 1.55 22.11
N VAL A 423 6.55 1.63 23.41
CA VAL A 423 7.66 0.90 24.05
C VAL A 423 7.44 -0.61 23.98
N THR A 424 6.20 -1.07 24.12
CA THR A 424 5.87 -2.49 24.04
C THR A 424 6.22 -3.08 22.68
N VAL A 425 5.91 -2.40 21.57
CA VAL A 425 6.26 -2.89 20.23
C VAL A 425 7.74 -2.81 19.95
N VAL A 426 8.46 -1.83 20.54
CA VAL A 426 9.93 -1.77 20.44
C VAL A 426 10.56 -2.99 21.09
N HIS A 427 10.15 -3.35 22.31
CA HIS A 427 10.65 -4.56 22.99
C HIS A 427 10.32 -5.84 22.24
N ARG A 428 9.12 -5.93 21.64
CA ARG A 428 8.62 -7.14 20.97
C ARG A 428 9.32 -7.42 19.65
N TYR A 429 9.53 -6.41 18.85
CA TYR A 429 9.95 -6.56 17.45
C TYR A 429 11.36 -6.09 17.15
N PHE A 430 11.87 -5.07 17.83
CA PHE A 430 13.16 -4.47 17.51
C PHE A 430 14.28 -5.02 18.41
N THR A 431 14.48 -6.32 18.29
CA THR A 431 15.55 -7.03 19.03
C THR A 431 16.68 -7.42 18.08
N ILE A 432 17.88 -7.57 18.59
CA ILE A 432 19.07 -7.92 17.79
C ILE A 432 18.85 -9.26 17.08
N ASP A 433 18.29 -10.25 17.77
CA ASP A 433 17.99 -11.57 17.22
C ASP A 433 16.91 -11.55 16.13
N ASN A 434 16.08 -10.51 16.03
CA ASN A 434 15.09 -10.32 14.97
C ASN A 434 15.62 -9.44 13.81
N SER A 435 16.86 -8.96 13.89
CA SER A 435 17.42 -8.07 12.87
C SER A 435 18.05 -8.82 11.70
N LEU A 436 17.80 -8.33 10.49
CA LEU A 436 18.48 -8.75 9.28
C LEU A 436 19.20 -7.52 8.70
N ILE A 437 20.45 -7.70 8.32
CA ILE A 437 21.29 -6.62 7.78
C ILE A 437 21.94 -7.11 6.48
N LEU A 438 21.78 -6.33 5.43
CA LEU A 438 22.51 -6.48 4.19
C LEU A 438 23.40 -5.24 4.00
N ASN A 439 24.70 -5.42 4.09
CA ASN A 439 25.66 -4.37 3.79
C ASN A 439 25.97 -4.35 2.30
N VAL A 440 25.96 -3.17 1.71
CA VAL A 440 26.32 -2.94 0.30
C VAL A 440 27.65 -2.17 0.28
N ARG A 441 28.67 -2.80 -0.26
CA ARG A 441 29.99 -2.19 -0.45
C ARG A 441 30.14 -1.69 -1.89
N THR A 442 30.72 -0.53 -2.03
CA THR A 442 31.26 -0.06 -3.32
C THR A 442 32.55 -0.81 -3.63
N LYS A 443 32.85 -1.03 -4.89
CA LYS A 443 34.17 -1.49 -5.32
C LYS A 443 35.23 -0.44 -5.07
#